data_aab1af367ebff8774d52b15a4cc3b590
#
_entry.id   aab1af367ebff8774d52b15a4cc3b590
#
_cell.length_a   1.000
_cell.length_b   1.000
_cell.length_c   1.000
_cell.angle_alpha   90.00
_cell.angle_beta   90.00
_cell.angle_gamma   90.00
#
_symmetry.space_group_name_H-M   'P 1'
#
loop_
_entity.id
_entity.type
_entity.pdbx_description
1 polymer ?
#
loop_
_entity_poly.entity_id
_entity_poly.type
_entity_poly.pdbx_seq_one_letter_code
_entity_poly.pdbx_strand_id
1 'polypeptide(L)'
;MATDRFDPSRLLACGLILLALGGCSGSTEPVAAGAGVVEPPDSDPPPVEDPPPAEEPPPASSPEPSVTFSVADASVPQGGSTTLSWTSTDATSCSASGGWSGDRPLQGSALVGPLNGATTFTLTCTGDGGTSMDMLSVPVVGTVNLAWQPPAENQDGSPATDLSGYRIYYGSFSRSYSDDVTVPGASTPQWDLSLPSGEYFIAMTAFDADGNESGYSNEVLRRVD
;
A
#
# COMPACT_ATOMS: atom_id res chain seq x y z
N MET A 1 23.19 39.03 10.54
CA MET A 1 23.25 38.29 11.80
C MET A 1 21.83 38.22 12.33
N ALA A 2 21.12 37.12 12.10
CA ALA A 2 19.94 36.68 12.84
C ALA A 2 19.81 35.19 12.56
N THR A 3 20.12 34.41 13.57
CA THR A 3 20.01 32.94 13.57
C THR A 3 18.63 32.62 14.07
N ASP A 4 17.73 32.18 13.19
CA ASP A 4 16.45 31.61 13.58
C ASP A 4 16.65 30.12 13.86
N ARG A 5 16.58 29.78 15.15
CA ARG A 5 16.54 28.39 15.63
C ARG A 5 15.11 27.88 15.53
N PHE A 6 14.91 26.85 14.77
CA PHE A 6 13.66 26.08 14.75
C PHE A 6 13.50 25.31 16.07
N ASP A 7 12.40 25.57 16.79
CA ASP A 7 12.00 24.90 18.04
C ASP A 7 10.98 23.78 17.71
N PRO A 8 11.26 22.49 18.04
CA PRO A 8 10.38 21.37 17.69
C PRO A 8 9.35 21.00 18.76
N SER A 9 8.89 21.92 19.62
CA SER A 9 7.99 21.59 20.74
C SER A 9 6.60 22.24 20.64
N ARG A 10 5.81 21.88 19.60
CA ARG A 10 4.36 22.08 19.62
C ARG A 10 3.62 20.87 19.04
N LEU A 11 3.51 19.84 19.87
CA LEU A 11 2.51 18.79 19.70
C LEU A 11 1.20 19.25 20.33
N LEU A 12 0.19 19.52 19.52
CA LEU A 12 -1.18 19.69 20.00
C LEU A 12 -1.77 18.29 20.29
N ALA A 13 -2.01 18.03 21.56
CA ALA A 13 -2.79 16.89 22.02
C ALA A 13 -4.28 17.15 21.74
N CYS A 14 -4.91 16.31 20.94
CA CYS A 14 -6.36 16.27 20.78
C CYS A 14 -6.93 15.35 21.86
N GLY A 15 -7.68 15.93 22.80
CA GLY A 15 -8.22 15.26 23.98
C GLY A 15 -9.38 14.33 23.65
N LEU A 16 -9.31 13.13 24.20
CA LEU A 16 -10.36 12.14 24.23
C LEU A 16 -11.33 12.49 25.36
N ILE A 17 -12.59 12.77 25.05
CA ILE A 17 -13.66 12.97 26.05
C ILE A 17 -14.33 11.62 26.30
N LEU A 18 -14.11 11.07 27.51
CA LEU A 18 -14.86 9.95 28.07
C LEU A 18 -16.11 10.51 28.78
N LEU A 19 -17.29 10.17 28.32
CA LEU A 19 -18.55 10.38 29.06
C LEU A 19 -18.93 9.06 29.77
N ALA A 20 -18.73 9.03 31.06
CA ALA A 20 -19.31 8.03 31.96
C ALA A 20 -20.66 8.56 32.47
N LEU A 21 -21.72 7.81 32.24
CA LEU A 21 -23.00 8.03 32.93
C LEU A 21 -23.27 6.82 33.81
N GLY A 22 -23.06 7.03 35.08
CA GLY A 22 -23.55 6.17 36.16
C GLY A 22 -25.02 6.45 36.45
N GLY A 23 -25.78 5.44 36.79
CA GLY A 23 -27.14 5.54 37.30
C GLY A 23 -27.43 4.39 38.23
N CYS A 24 -27.13 4.58 39.51
CA CYS A 24 -27.68 3.79 40.60
C CYS A 24 -29.07 4.33 40.94
N SER A 25 -30.03 3.44 41.12
CA SER A 25 -31.20 3.72 41.96
C SER A 25 -31.64 2.45 42.63
N GLY A 26 -31.39 2.38 43.93
CA GLY A 26 -31.98 1.46 44.82
C GLY A 26 -33.40 1.91 45.22
N SER A 27 -34.25 0.98 45.58
CA SER A 27 -35.46 1.24 46.32
C SER A 27 -35.72 0.08 47.28
N THR A 28 -35.85 0.45 48.49
CA THR A 28 -36.08 -0.28 49.73
C THR A 28 -37.48 -0.85 49.80
N GLU A 29 -37.57 -1.98 50.55
CA GLU A 29 -38.74 -2.66 51.03
C GLU A 29 -39.70 -1.77 51.85
N PRO A 30 -40.95 -2.27 52.13
CA PRO A 30 -41.18 -2.72 53.47
C PRO A 30 -41.94 -4.06 53.63
N VAL A 31 -41.60 -4.73 54.70
CA VAL A 31 -42.17 -5.93 55.30
C VAL A 31 -43.63 -5.70 55.79
N ALA A 32 -44.52 -6.65 55.57
CA ALA A 32 -45.75 -6.79 56.33
C ALA A 32 -45.92 -8.25 56.73
N ALA A 33 -45.97 -8.48 57.99
CA ALA A 33 -46.23 -9.76 58.64
C ALA A 33 -47.72 -10.15 58.58
N GLY A 34 -48.00 -11.42 58.26
CA GLY A 34 -49.33 -12.02 58.35
C GLY A 34 -49.16 -13.48 58.70
N ALA A 35 -49.53 -13.81 59.90
CA ALA A 35 -49.55 -15.17 60.41
C ALA A 35 -50.81 -15.92 59.88
N GLY A 36 -50.64 -17.18 59.52
CA GLY A 36 -51.82 -18.00 59.20
C GLY A 36 -51.50 -19.39 58.70
N VAL A 37 -51.65 -20.36 59.55
CA VAL A 37 -52.09 -21.75 59.33
C VAL A 37 -51.10 -22.72 58.71
N VAL A 38 -50.60 -23.62 59.51
CA VAL A 38 -49.83 -24.83 59.09
C VAL A 38 -50.81 -25.90 58.63
N GLU A 39 -50.72 -26.27 57.37
CA GLU A 39 -51.24 -27.53 56.80
C GLU A 39 -50.12 -28.56 56.72
N PRO A 40 -50.35 -29.86 56.92
CA PRO A 40 -49.30 -30.89 56.89
C PRO A 40 -48.82 -31.11 55.45
N PRO A 41 -47.54 -31.48 55.22
CA PRO A 41 -46.96 -31.65 53.90
C PRO A 41 -47.58 -32.83 53.19
N ASP A 42 -48.16 -32.53 52.04
CA ASP A 42 -48.49 -33.51 51.01
C ASP A 42 -47.17 -33.98 50.37
N SER A 43 -46.93 -35.28 50.44
CA SER A 43 -45.64 -35.90 50.07
C SER A 43 -45.64 -36.39 48.64
N ASP A 44 -46.03 -35.54 47.69
CA ASP A 44 -45.77 -35.82 46.28
C ASP A 44 -44.43 -35.20 45.87
N PRO A 45 -43.51 -35.98 45.32
CA PRO A 45 -42.29 -35.41 44.79
C PRO A 45 -42.62 -34.50 43.61
N PRO A 46 -41.96 -33.33 43.49
CA PRO A 46 -42.18 -32.43 42.36
C PRO A 46 -41.91 -33.18 41.04
N PRO A 47 -42.66 -32.83 39.95
CA PRO A 47 -42.38 -33.39 38.64
C PRO A 47 -40.92 -33.11 38.28
N VAL A 48 -40.22 -34.16 37.85
CA VAL A 48 -38.89 -33.99 37.31
C VAL A 48 -39.08 -33.31 35.92
N GLU A 49 -38.79 -32.02 35.89
CA GLU A 49 -38.72 -31.30 34.60
C GLU A 49 -37.58 -31.95 33.79
N ASP A 50 -37.93 -32.43 32.63
CA ASP A 50 -36.90 -32.85 31.63
C ASP A 50 -35.97 -31.69 31.39
N PRO A 51 -34.63 -31.90 31.38
CA PRO A 51 -33.70 -30.87 31.05
C PRO A 51 -34.01 -30.32 29.64
N PRO A 52 -33.96 -28.99 29.43
CA PRO A 52 -34.21 -28.44 28.10
C PRO A 52 -33.27 -29.08 27.05
N PRO A 53 -33.77 -29.31 25.86
CA PRO A 53 -32.94 -29.85 24.77
C PRO A 53 -31.65 -29.04 24.68
N ALA A 54 -30.50 -29.74 24.61
CA ALA A 54 -29.22 -29.07 24.39
C ALA A 54 -29.33 -28.24 23.10
N GLU A 55 -29.09 -26.94 23.19
CA GLU A 55 -29.01 -26.07 22.01
C GLU A 55 -27.94 -26.64 21.09
N GLU A 56 -28.29 -26.91 19.84
CA GLU A 56 -27.31 -27.28 18.82
C GLU A 56 -26.27 -26.17 18.71
N PRO A 57 -24.97 -26.51 18.69
CA PRO A 57 -23.94 -25.50 18.48
C PRO A 57 -24.22 -24.76 17.18
N PRO A 58 -24.04 -23.41 17.14
CA PRO A 58 -24.25 -22.64 15.93
C PRO A 58 -23.40 -23.24 14.78
N PRO A 59 -23.93 -23.29 13.56
CA PRO A 59 -23.20 -23.83 12.43
C PRO A 59 -21.85 -23.09 12.30
N ALA A 60 -20.78 -23.86 12.10
CA ALA A 60 -19.46 -23.30 11.88
C ALA A 60 -19.53 -22.31 10.70
N SER A 61 -19.09 -21.07 10.92
CA SER A 61 -19.01 -20.10 9.82
C SER A 61 -18.00 -20.57 8.78
N SER A 62 -18.37 -20.52 7.49
CA SER A 62 -17.45 -20.80 6.41
C SER A 62 -16.26 -19.84 6.45
N PRO A 63 -15.02 -20.31 6.14
CA PRO A 63 -13.87 -19.43 6.12
C PRO A 63 -14.03 -18.34 5.05
N GLU A 64 -13.49 -17.16 5.34
CA GLU A 64 -13.48 -16.04 4.40
C GLU A 64 -12.52 -16.33 3.25
N PRO A 65 -12.89 -16.05 1.99
CA PRO A 65 -12.00 -16.21 0.85
C PRO A 65 -10.72 -15.38 1.00
N SER A 66 -9.60 -15.89 0.45
CA SER A 66 -8.38 -15.11 0.28
C SER A 66 -7.97 -15.08 -1.19
N VAL A 67 -7.33 -13.97 -1.60
CA VAL A 67 -6.81 -13.75 -2.95
C VAL A 67 -5.35 -13.33 -2.84
N THR A 68 -4.48 -13.97 -3.65
CA THR A 68 -3.12 -13.49 -3.92
C THR A 68 -3.05 -13.11 -5.38
N PHE A 69 -2.69 -11.88 -5.67
CA PHE A 69 -2.67 -11.31 -7.01
C PHE A 69 -1.31 -10.65 -7.27
N SER A 70 -0.65 -10.96 -8.37
CA SER A 70 0.70 -10.50 -8.70
C SER A 70 0.86 -10.20 -10.17
N VAL A 71 1.88 -9.41 -10.50
CA VAL A 71 2.27 -9.05 -11.85
C VAL A 71 3.73 -9.43 -12.09
N ALA A 72 4.05 -9.88 -13.32
CA ALA A 72 5.41 -10.28 -13.67
C ALA A 72 6.35 -9.07 -13.80
N ASP A 73 5.87 -7.98 -14.41
CA ASP A 73 6.64 -6.76 -14.64
C ASP A 73 6.02 -5.61 -13.84
N ALA A 74 6.78 -5.01 -12.94
CA ALA A 74 6.33 -3.89 -12.10
C ALA A 74 5.97 -2.64 -12.91
N SER A 75 6.48 -2.51 -14.14
CA SER A 75 6.13 -1.47 -15.13
C SER A 75 6.33 -2.02 -16.54
N VAL A 76 5.68 -1.41 -17.53
CA VAL A 76 5.83 -1.78 -18.95
C VAL A 76 6.09 -0.54 -19.80
N PRO A 77 6.80 -0.67 -20.95
CA PRO A 77 6.88 0.42 -21.90
C PRO A 77 5.50 0.69 -22.54
N GLN A 78 5.32 1.88 -23.11
CA GLN A 78 4.10 2.23 -23.82
C GLN A 78 3.80 1.21 -24.94
N GLY A 79 2.57 0.70 -24.95
CA GLY A 79 2.17 -0.40 -25.83
C GLY A 79 2.67 -1.78 -25.39
N GLY A 80 3.35 -1.88 -24.26
CA GLY A 80 3.84 -3.12 -23.67
C GLY A 80 2.74 -3.97 -23.07
N SER A 81 3.09 -5.20 -22.71
CA SER A 81 2.21 -6.18 -22.09
C SER A 81 2.91 -6.84 -20.92
N THR A 82 2.13 -7.32 -19.93
CA THR A 82 2.66 -8.06 -18.79
C THR A 82 1.73 -9.23 -18.45
N THR A 83 2.19 -10.14 -17.60
CA THR A 83 1.41 -11.28 -17.15
C THR A 83 0.93 -11.07 -15.71
N LEU A 84 -0.37 -11.16 -15.51
CA LEU A 84 -0.99 -11.24 -14.20
C LEU A 84 -1.07 -12.70 -13.77
N SER A 85 -0.86 -12.98 -12.48
CA SER A 85 -0.99 -14.32 -11.89
C SER A 85 -1.76 -14.23 -10.58
N TRP A 86 -2.63 -15.21 -10.31
CA TRP A 86 -3.45 -15.23 -9.11
C TRP A 86 -3.73 -16.64 -8.60
N THR A 87 -3.98 -16.70 -7.30
CA THR A 87 -4.54 -17.85 -6.61
C THR A 87 -5.56 -17.39 -5.60
N SER A 88 -6.59 -18.19 -5.36
CA SER A 88 -7.57 -17.94 -4.30
C SER A 88 -7.81 -19.22 -3.49
N THR A 89 -8.15 -19.05 -2.22
CA THR A 89 -8.61 -20.14 -1.33
C THR A 89 -9.99 -19.80 -0.80
N ASP A 90 -10.77 -20.82 -0.47
CA ASP A 90 -12.13 -20.72 0.08
C ASP A 90 -13.11 -19.89 -0.78
N ALA A 91 -12.78 -19.72 -2.06
CA ALA A 91 -13.61 -19.05 -3.05
C ALA A 91 -14.34 -20.06 -3.94
N THR A 92 -15.54 -19.71 -4.41
CA THR A 92 -16.35 -20.47 -5.37
C THR A 92 -16.35 -19.84 -6.76
N SER A 93 -16.08 -18.54 -6.84
CA SER A 93 -16.01 -17.78 -8.09
C SER A 93 -15.07 -16.59 -7.98
N CYS A 94 -14.46 -16.19 -9.09
CA CYS A 94 -13.66 -14.97 -9.20
C CYS A 94 -14.07 -14.18 -10.43
N SER A 95 -14.06 -12.85 -10.33
CA SER A 95 -14.34 -11.91 -11.42
C SER A 95 -13.28 -10.83 -11.52
N ALA A 96 -12.96 -10.45 -12.75
CA ALA A 96 -11.99 -9.43 -13.10
C ALA A 96 -12.67 -8.10 -13.45
N SER A 97 -12.05 -6.98 -13.06
CA SER A 97 -12.49 -5.64 -13.44
C SER A 97 -11.31 -4.65 -13.56
N GLY A 98 -11.57 -3.43 -14.08
CA GLY A 98 -10.52 -2.46 -14.39
C GLY A 98 -9.91 -2.69 -15.76
N GLY A 99 -8.60 -2.83 -15.86
CA GLY A 99 -7.88 -3.05 -17.13
C GLY A 99 -8.15 -4.39 -17.83
N TRP A 100 -8.92 -5.25 -17.22
CA TRP A 100 -9.42 -6.52 -17.76
C TRP A 100 -10.86 -6.76 -17.29
N SER A 101 -11.49 -7.85 -17.73
CA SER A 101 -12.88 -8.11 -17.34
C SER A 101 -13.27 -9.59 -17.48
N GLY A 102 -14.43 -9.95 -16.90
CA GLY A 102 -15.05 -11.25 -16.99
C GLY A 102 -14.64 -12.23 -15.89
N ASP A 103 -15.26 -13.41 -15.92
CA ASP A 103 -15.02 -14.43 -14.93
C ASP A 103 -13.62 -15.03 -15.08
N ARG A 104 -13.05 -15.43 -13.94
CA ARG A 104 -11.73 -16.03 -13.86
C ARG A 104 -11.77 -17.34 -13.09
N PRO A 105 -10.95 -18.34 -13.45
CA PRO A 105 -10.78 -19.51 -12.61
C PRO A 105 -10.20 -19.11 -11.24
N LEU A 106 -10.33 -19.97 -10.26
CA LEU A 106 -9.85 -19.72 -8.89
C LEU A 106 -8.33 -19.53 -8.78
N GLN A 107 -7.61 -19.99 -9.80
CA GLN A 107 -6.17 -19.78 -9.97
C GLN A 107 -5.82 -19.70 -11.45
N GLY A 108 -4.79 -18.95 -11.81
CA GLY A 108 -4.38 -18.83 -13.20
C GLY A 108 -3.41 -17.71 -13.47
N SER A 109 -3.19 -17.50 -14.77
CA SER A 109 -2.43 -16.37 -15.30
C SER A 109 -3.09 -15.83 -16.57
N ALA A 110 -2.87 -14.56 -16.86
CA ALA A 110 -3.36 -13.91 -18.06
C ALA A 110 -2.37 -12.84 -18.57
N LEU A 111 -2.10 -12.86 -19.86
CA LEU A 111 -1.39 -11.76 -20.52
C LEU A 111 -2.37 -10.58 -20.68
N VAL A 112 -1.96 -9.40 -20.27
CA VAL A 112 -2.71 -8.14 -20.40
C VAL A 112 -1.89 -7.11 -21.16
N GLY A 113 -2.56 -6.35 -22.03
CA GLY A 113 -1.95 -5.35 -22.89
C GLY A 113 -2.56 -5.37 -24.30
N PRO A 114 -2.13 -4.45 -25.20
CA PRO A 114 -1.12 -3.41 -24.98
C PRO A 114 -1.59 -2.32 -24.00
N LEU A 115 -0.71 -1.92 -23.08
CA LEU A 115 -0.99 -0.85 -22.11
C LEU A 115 -0.45 0.48 -22.64
N ASN A 116 -1.32 1.48 -22.77
CA ASN A 116 -0.96 2.82 -23.26
C ASN A 116 -0.98 3.88 -22.14
N GLY A 117 -1.24 3.49 -20.92
CA GLY A 117 -1.24 4.32 -19.72
C GLY A 117 -1.34 3.45 -18.48
N ALA A 118 -1.03 4.04 -17.33
CA ALA A 118 -1.12 3.35 -16.03
C ALA A 118 -2.49 2.69 -15.87
N THR A 119 -2.49 1.39 -15.62
CA THR A 119 -3.71 0.59 -15.61
C THR A 119 -3.83 -0.19 -14.31
N THR A 120 -5.00 -0.07 -13.67
CA THR A 120 -5.32 -0.83 -12.45
C THR A 120 -6.15 -2.06 -12.83
N PHE A 121 -5.75 -3.19 -12.29
CA PHE A 121 -6.41 -4.49 -12.41
C PHE A 121 -6.95 -4.88 -11.05
N THR A 122 -8.18 -5.35 -11.01
CA THR A 122 -8.85 -5.81 -9.79
C THR A 122 -9.33 -7.23 -9.98
N LEU A 123 -9.12 -8.08 -8.98
CA LEU A 123 -9.66 -9.42 -8.91
C LEU A 123 -10.51 -9.53 -7.64
N THR A 124 -11.77 -9.92 -7.81
CA THR A 124 -12.72 -10.13 -6.71
C THR A 124 -13.14 -11.60 -6.70
N CYS A 125 -12.94 -12.27 -5.56
CA CYS A 125 -13.32 -13.66 -5.38
C CYS A 125 -14.35 -13.79 -4.25
N THR A 126 -15.40 -14.56 -4.49
CA THR A 126 -16.53 -14.76 -3.57
C THR A 126 -16.63 -16.26 -3.20
N GLY A 127 -16.89 -16.53 -1.94
CA GLY A 127 -17.13 -17.86 -1.38
C GLY A 127 -18.23 -17.81 -0.32
N ASP A 128 -18.50 -18.96 0.31
CA ASP A 128 -19.55 -19.07 1.34
C ASP A 128 -19.28 -18.20 2.57
N GLY A 129 -18.00 -17.89 2.86
CA GLY A 129 -17.58 -17.05 3.98
C GLY A 129 -17.56 -15.56 3.68
N GLY A 130 -17.81 -15.14 2.43
CA GLY A 130 -17.79 -13.72 2.06
C GLY A 130 -17.11 -13.42 0.72
N THR A 131 -16.50 -12.25 0.63
CA THR A 131 -15.82 -11.76 -0.59
C THR A 131 -14.47 -11.15 -0.24
N SER A 132 -13.45 -11.54 -0.97
CA SER A 132 -12.11 -10.94 -0.92
C SER A 132 -11.76 -10.28 -2.26
N MET A 133 -11.04 -9.17 -2.19
CA MET A 133 -10.64 -8.41 -3.36
C MET A 133 -9.16 -8.01 -3.23
N ASP A 134 -8.44 -8.13 -4.32
CA ASP A 134 -7.08 -7.61 -4.44
C ASP A 134 -6.94 -6.78 -5.71
N MET A 135 -6.08 -5.75 -5.68
CA MET A 135 -5.85 -4.86 -6.80
C MET A 135 -4.37 -4.53 -6.93
N LEU A 136 -3.93 -4.37 -8.17
CA LEU A 136 -2.59 -3.91 -8.51
C LEU A 136 -2.65 -2.92 -9.66
N SER A 137 -1.67 -2.01 -9.68
CA SER A 137 -1.53 -1.02 -10.75
C SER A 137 -0.22 -1.27 -11.49
N VAL A 138 -0.30 -1.29 -12.82
CA VAL A 138 0.84 -1.41 -13.73
C VAL A 138 1.08 -0.04 -14.36
N PRO A 139 2.11 0.69 -13.96
CA PRO A 139 2.51 1.93 -14.59
C PRO A 139 3.09 1.66 -16.00
N VAL A 140 2.81 2.57 -16.91
CA VAL A 140 3.45 2.62 -18.23
C VAL A 140 4.58 3.64 -18.15
N VAL A 141 5.77 3.26 -18.60
CA VAL A 141 6.96 4.10 -18.58
C VAL A 141 7.39 4.45 -20.01
N GLY A 142 7.82 5.68 -20.18
CA GLY A 142 8.52 6.12 -21.36
C GLY A 142 10.01 6.25 -21.12
N THR A 143 10.81 6.40 -22.15
CA THR A 143 12.26 6.52 -22.09
C THR A 143 12.71 7.94 -22.41
N VAL A 144 13.50 8.53 -21.51
CA VAL A 144 14.22 9.77 -21.72
C VAL A 144 15.67 9.46 -22.01
N ASN A 145 16.11 9.72 -23.25
CA ASN A 145 17.51 9.59 -23.62
C ASN A 145 18.28 10.83 -23.12
N LEU A 146 19.26 10.62 -22.26
CA LEU A 146 20.15 11.65 -21.74
C LEU A 146 21.55 11.45 -22.35
N ALA A 147 22.17 12.54 -22.76
CA ALA A 147 23.56 12.53 -23.24
C ALA A 147 24.30 13.73 -22.68
N TRP A 148 25.57 13.55 -22.35
CA TRP A 148 26.41 14.57 -21.77
C TRP A 148 27.88 14.44 -22.19
N GLN A 149 28.67 15.42 -21.81
CA GLN A 149 30.12 15.34 -21.94
C GLN A 149 30.74 15.16 -20.55
N PRO A 150 31.63 14.17 -20.37
CA PRO A 150 32.38 14.02 -19.13
C PRO A 150 33.14 15.30 -18.77
N PRO A 151 33.17 15.72 -17.51
CA PRO A 151 34.01 16.83 -17.10
C PRO A 151 35.49 16.50 -17.35
N ALA A 152 36.25 17.47 -17.85
CA ALA A 152 37.68 17.35 -18.04
C ALA A 152 38.47 17.76 -16.79
N GLU A 153 37.87 18.56 -15.90
CA GLU A 153 38.47 19.14 -14.71
C GLU A 153 37.59 19.00 -13.50
N ASN A 154 38.21 18.90 -12.35
CA ASN A 154 37.55 18.99 -11.05
C ASN A 154 37.18 20.45 -10.72
N GLN A 155 36.40 20.67 -9.64
CA GLN A 155 35.99 22.03 -9.21
C GLN A 155 37.17 22.95 -8.84
N ASP A 156 38.30 22.39 -8.48
CA ASP A 156 39.55 23.13 -8.16
C ASP A 156 40.42 23.42 -9.38
N GLY A 157 39.99 23.00 -10.59
CA GLY A 157 40.72 23.17 -11.86
C GLY A 157 41.77 22.10 -12.13
N SER A 158 41.94 21.09 -11.29
CA SER A 158 42.78 19.93 -11.55
C SER A 158 42.10 18.98 -12.57
N PRO A 159 42.89 18.20 -13.36
CA PRO A 159 42.32 17.21 -14.27
C PRO A 159 41.46 16.18 -13.55
N ALA A 160 40.24 15.89 -14.06
CA ALA A 160 39.35 14.86 -13.52
C ALA A 160 39.78 13.47 -13.99
N THR A 161 40.84 12.91 -13.37
CA THR A 161 41.43 11.62 -13.74
C THR A 161 40.87 10.43 -12.99
N ASP A 162 40.11 10.66 -11.94
CA ASP A 162 39.55 9.69 -10.99
C ASP A 162 38.03 9.60 -11.06
N LEU A 163 37.41 10.17 -12.11
CA LEU A 163 35.99 10.11 -12.37
C LEU A 163 35.50 8.66 -12.37
N SER A 164 34.48 8.36 -11.55
CA SER A 164 33.97 7.02 -11.31
C SER A 164 32.58 6.79 -11.92
N GLY A 165 31.80 7.86 -12.03
CA GLY A 165 30.45 7.77 -12.58
C GLY A 165 29.66 9.07 -12.49
N TYR A 166 28.36 8.92 -12.68
CA TYR A 166 27.41 10.04 -12.67
C TYR A 166 26.21 9.70 -11.80
N ARG A 167 25.56 10.72 -11.25
CA ARG A 167 24.26 10.59 -10.61
C ARG A 167 23.28 11.50 -11.31
N ILE A 168 22.17 10.93 -11.78
CA ILE A 168 21.09 11.65 -12.46
C ILE A 168 20.00 11.88 -11.43
N TYR A 169 19.66 13.13 -11.19
CA TYR A 169 18.62 13.58 -10.28
C TYR A 169 17.41 14.03 -11.08
N TYR A 170 16.21 13.65 -10.64
CA TYR A 170 14.98 14.04 -11.32
C TYR A 170 13.83 14.26 -10.34
N GLY A 171 12.85 15.07 -10.78
CA GLY A 171 11.66 15.39 -10.00
C GLY A 171 10.67 16.23 -10.79
N SER A 172 9.48 16.45 -10.23
CA SER A 172 8.40 17.20 -10.88
C SER A 172 8.50 18.71 -10.74
N PHE A 173 9.48 19.21 -9.98
CA PHE A 173 9.67 20.65 -9.76
C PHE A 173 11.12 21.05 -10.02
N SER A 174 11.29 22.23 -10.63
CA SER A 174 12.63 22.80 -10.92
C SER A 174 13.46 22.91 -9.63
N ARG A 175 14.69 22.40 -9.69
CA ARG A 175 15.67 22.38 -8.60
C ARG A 175 15.22 21.67 -7.32
N SER A 176 14.19 20.83 -7.43
CA SER A 176 13.69 19.98 -6.35
C SER A 176 13.56 18.56 -6.88
N TYR A 177 14.61 17.78 -6.71
CA TYR A 177 14.69 16.41 -7.20
C TYR A 177 14.30 15.46 -6.07
N SER A 178 13.28 14.64 -6.31
CA SER A 178 12.78 13.65 -5.34
C SER A 178 13.49 12.31 -5.47
N ASP A 179 14.10 12.06 -6.64
CA ASP A 179 14.66 10.77 -6.99
C ASP A 179 16.01 10.91 -7.68
N ASP A 180 16.81 9.86 -7.61
CA ASP A 180 18.08 9.78 -8.32
C ASP A 180 18.39 8.38 -8.82
N VAL A 181 19.27 8.30 -9.82
CA VAL A 181 19.84 7.07 -10.32
C VAL A 181 21.34 7.21 -10.52
N THR A 182 22.10 6.23 -10.03
CA THR A 182 23.55 6.17 -10.21
C THR A 182 23.91 5.48 -11.51
N VAL A 183 24.71 6.13 -12.32
CA VAL A 183 25.27 5.61 -13.60
C VAL A 183 26.75 5.32 -13.38
N PRO A 184 27.16 4.07 -13.29
CA PRO A 184 28.57 3.71 -13.08
C PRO A 184 29.36 3.87 -14.38
N GLY A 185 30.65 4.23 -14.23
CA GLY A 185 31.60 4.29 -15.33
C GLY A 185 31.82 5.71 -15.88
N ALA A 186 33.07 6.15 -15.79
CA ALA A 186 33.52 7.48 -16.23
C ALA A 186 33.29 7.76 -17.73
N SER A 187 33.33 6.72 -18.56
CA SER A 187 33.20 6.83 -20.03
C SER A 187 31.79 6.57 -20.55
N THR A 188 30.77 6.59 -19.70
CA THR A 188 29.36 6.45 -20.12
C THR A 188 28.80 7.82 -20.48
N PRO A 189 28.68 8.22 -21.76
CA PRO A 189 28.26 9.55 -22.18
C PRO A 189 26.74 9.68 -22.37
N GLN A 190 25.98 8.62 -22.13
CA GLN A 190 24.54 8.57 -22.33
C GLN A 190 23.87 7.57 -21.39
N TRP A 191 22.59 7.80 -21.12
CA TRP A 191 21.75 6.93 -20.31
C TRP A 191 20.28 7.01 -20.74
N ASP A 192 19.62 5.86 -20.74
CA ASP A 192 18.20 5.76 -21.00
C ASP A 192 17.47 5.68 -19.65
N LEU A 193 16.81 6.76 -19.27
CA LEU A 193 16.06 6.87 -18.03
C LEU A 193 14.59 6.52 -18.28
N SER A 194 14.08 5.47 -17.66
CA SER A 194 12.69 5.06 -17.77
C SER A 194 11.87 5.73 -16.67
N LEU A 195 10.85 6.52 -17.07
CA LEU A 195 10.01 7.29 -16.15
C LEU A 195 8.52 7.10 -16.50
N PRO A 196 7.61 7.12 -15.52
CA PRO A 196 6.17 7.26 -15.78
C PRO A 196 5.85 8.50 -16.60
N SER A 197 4.64 8.52 -17.20
CA SER A 197 4.16 9.72 -17.91
C SER A 197 4.14 10.92 -16.96
N GLY A 198 4.69 12.04 -17.44
CA GLY A 198 4.81 13.27 -16.62
C GLY A 198 5.83 14.25 -17.16
N GLU A 199 5.97 15.38 -16.47
CA GLU A 199 7.02 16.37 -16.72
C GLU A 199 8.09 16.25 -15.62
N TYR A 200 9.36 16.20 -16.06
CA TYR A 200 10.50 15.98 -15.19
C TYR A 200 11.59 17.03 -15.43
N PHE A 201 12.02 17.63 -14.35
CA PHE A 201 13.23 18.43 -14.28
C PHE A 201 14.38 17.50 -13.94
N ILE A 202 15.43 17.51 -14.75
CA ILE A 202 16.54 16.55 -14.67
C ILE A 202 17.85 17.32 -14.64
N ALA A 203 18.71 17.01 -13.69
CA ALA A 203 20.08 17.46 -13.60
C ALA A 203 20.99 16.30 -13.20
N MET A 204 22.29 16.47 -13.31
CA MET A 204 23.24 15.42 -12.95
C MET A 204 24.48 15.99 -12.27
N THR A 205 25.15 15.12 -11.52
CA THR A 205 26.49 15.33 -10.98
C THR A 205 27.43 14.28 -11.55
N ALA A 206 28.71 14.53 -11.48
CA ALA A 206 29.77 13.54 -11.66
C ALA A 206 30.38 13.22 -10.28
N PHE A 207 30.80 11.98 -10.04
CA PHE A 207 31.44 11.61 -8.80
C PHE A 207 32.77 10.84 -9.05
N ASP A 208 33.70 11.00 -8.13
CA ASP A 208 35.01 10.38 -8.14
C ASP A 208 35.02 9.00 -7.44
N ALA A 209 36.18 8.37 -7.36
CA ALA A 209 36.36 7.08 -6.70
C ALA A 209 36.17 7.14 -5.18
N ASP A 210 36.32 8.30 -4.57
CA ASP A 210 36.13 8.55 -3.13
C ASP A 210 34.68 8.89 -2.80
N GLY A 211 33.82 9.08 -3.82
CA GLY A 211 32.41 9.41 -3.68
C GLY A 211 32.11 10.90 -3.55
N ASN A 212 33.09 11.79 -3.80
CA ASN A 212 32.84 13.24 -3.84
C ASN A 212 32.10 13.57 -5.13
N GLU A 213 31.04 14.42 -5.02
CA GLU A 213 30.22 14.84 -6.15
C GLU A 213 30.52 16.26 -6.60
N SER A 214 30.42 16.48 -7.91
CA SER A 214 30.45 17.82 -8.51
C SER A 214 29.19 18.63 -8.16
N GLY A 215 29.17 19.92 -8.50
CA GLY A 215 27.92 20.68 -8.59
C GLY A 215 26.99 20.11 -9.67
N TYR A 216 25.69 20.47 -9.58
CA TYR A 216 24.72 20.10 -10.59
C TYR A 216 25.07 20.68 -11.98
N SER A 217 24.80 19.89 -13.02
CA SER A 217 24.77 20.36 -14.41
C SER A 217 23.69 21.43 -14.62
N ASN A 218 23.58 21.92 -15.86
CA ASN A 218 22.34 22.58 -16.28
C ASN A 218 21.15 21.62 -16.13
N GLU A 219 20.01 22.17 -15.69
CA GLU A 219 18.75 21.48 -15.62
C GLU A 219 18.07 21.40 -16.97
N VAL A 220 17.50 20.27 -17.31
CA VAL A 220 16.68 20.09 -18.51
C VAL A 220 15.28 19.64 -18.13
N LEU A 221 14.26 20.19 -18.81
CA LEU A 221 12.88 19.74 -18.71
C LEU A 221 12.62 18.67 -19.78
N ARG A 222 12.04 17.56 -19.36
CA ARG A 222 11.60 16.47 -20.24
C ARG A 222 10.17 16.08 -19.94
N ARG A 223 9.42 15.77 -20.99
CA ARG A 223 8.08 15.21 -20.90
C ARG A 223 8.11 13.78 -21.38
N VAL A 224 7.45 12.93 -20.60
CA VAL A 224 7.20 11.52 -20.90
C VAL A 224 5.69 11.38 -21.12
N ASP A 225 5.30 10.91 -22.28
CA ASP A 225 3.89 10.73 -22.67
C ASP A 225 3.38 9.35 -22.28
#